data_814a5477bf5b4b1b1819ef96e50bd957
#
_entry.id   814a5477bf5b4b1b1819ef96e50bd957
#
_cell.length_a   1.000
_cell.length_b   1.000
_cell.length_c   1.000
_cell.angle_alpha   90.00
_cell.angle_beta   90.00
_cell.angle_gamma   90.00
#
_symmetry.space_group_name_H-M   'P 1'
#
loop_
_entity.id
_entity.type
_entity.pdbx_description
1 polymer ?
#
loop_
_entity_poly.entity_id
_entity_poly.type
_entity_poly.pdbx_seq_one_letter_code
_entity_poly.pdbx_strand_id
1 'polypeptide(L)'
;MDWKLGYGSLGLIALLLTGGLFWSNAVYAPIEVPAVVNLYPPPVQNPYPELSGKRVHINSATEEELQELPNIGPKRAKDIRNYIKKYGELATIREMLEIEGIGESTLEKLKPYISLD
;
A
#
# COMPACT_ATOMS: atom_id res chain seq x y z
N MET A 1 -49.58 -41.91 -49.97
CA MET A 1 -48.63 -41.89 -48.91
C MET A 1 -47.99 -40.51 -48.84
N ASP A 2 -48.63 -39.64 -48.17
CA ASP A 2 -48.18 -38.23 -48.18
C ASP A 2 -47.04 -38.04 -47.17
N TRP A 3 -45.87 -38.13 -47.69
CA TRP A 3 -44.65 -37.84 -46.94
C TRP A 3 -44.37 -36.32 -46.87
N LYS A 4 -45.39 -35.61 -46.42
CA LYS A 4 -45.26 -34.22 -46.00
C LYS A 4 -44.61 -34.12 -44.62
N LEU A 5 -43.78 -35.05 -44.26
CA LEU A 5 -42.82 -34.90 -43.16
C LEU A 5 -41.63 -34.12 -43.66
N GLY A 6 -42.05 -32.99 -44.06
CA GLY A 6 -41.09 -32.33 -44.68
C GLY A 6 -40.17 -31.55 -43.87
N TYR A 7 -39.88 -30.53 -44.35
CA TYR A 7 -38.95 -29.50 -44.00
C TYR A 7 -39.14 -28.88 -42.61
N GLY A 8 -40.29 -29.09 -41.98
CA GLY A 8 -40.55 -28.59 -40.66
C GLY A 8 -39.77 -29.30 -39.54
N SER A 9 -39.61 -30.62 -39.66
CA SER A 9 -38.89 -31.41 -38.63
C SER A 9 -37.37 -31.20 -38.74
N LEU A 10 -36.86 -31.07 -39.97
CA LEU A 10 -35.44 -30.77 -40.20
C LEU A 10 -35.07 -29.36 -39.74
N GLY A 11 -35.97 -28.41 -39.95
CA GLY A 11 -35.78 -27.03 -39.47
C GLY A 11 -35.80 -26.97 -37.94
N LEU A 12 -36.64 -27.74 -37.30
CA LEU A 12 -36.73 -27.80 -35.83
C LEU A 12 -35.48 -28.46 -35.23
N ILE A 13 -34.97 -29.51 -35.85
CA ILE A 13 -33.72 -30.17 -35.44
C ILE A 13 -32.55 -29.23 -35.61
N ALA A 14 -32.46 -28.53 -36.73
CA ALA A 14 -31.40 -27.55 -36.96
C ALA A 14 -31.44 -26.41 -35.97
N LEU A 15 -32.62 -25.94 -35.57
CA LEU A 15 -32.80 -24.88 -34.59
C LEU A 15 -32.42 -25.33 -33.17
N LEU A 16 -32.70 -26.57 -32.80
CA LEU A 16 -32.28 -27.14 -31.54
C LEU A 16 -30.77 -27.35 -31.47
N LEU A 17 -30.14 -27.79 -32.54
CA LEU A 17 -28.69 -27.98 -32.60
C LEU A 17 -27.94 -26.64 -32.55
N THR A 18 -28.41 -25.64 -33.28
CA THR A 18 -27.77 -24.31 -33.24
C THR A 18 -28.02 -23.61 -31.92
N GLY A 19 -29.22 -23.73 -31.35
CA GLY A 19 -29.54 -23.19 -30.02
C GLY A 19 -28.75 -23.86 -28.90
N GLY A 20 -28.59 -25.18 -29.00
CA GLY A 20 -27.79 -25.94 -28.04
C GLY A 20 -26.32 -25.59 -28.08
N LEU A 21 -25.75 -25.40 -29.28
CA LEU A 21 -24.35 -24.96 -29.42
C LEU A 21 -24.14 -23.53 -28.92
N PHE A 22 -25.10 -22.67 -29.20
CA PHE A 22 -25.05 -21.29 -28.68
C PHE A 22 -25.14 -21.24 -27.17
N TRP A 23 -26.04 -22.01 -26.58
CA TRP A 23 -26.18 -22.09 -25.12
C TRP A 23 -24.95 -22.68 -24.47
N SER A 24 -24.39 -23.75 -25.02
CA SER A 24 -23.15 -24.37 -24.52
C SER A 24 -21.98 -23.39 -24.54
N ASN A 25 -21.85 -22.61 -25.61
CA ASN A 25 -20.77 -21.64 -25.72
C ASN A 25 -20.96 -20.45 -24.76
N ALA A 26 -22.21 -20.07 -24.46
CA ALA A 26 -22.50 -19.00 -23.52
C ALA A 26 -22.27 -19.44 -22.05
N VAL A 27 -22.54 -20.71 -21.73
CA VAL A 27 -22.36 -21.25 -20.37
C VAL A 27 -20.92 -21.58 -20.06
N TYR A 28 -20.14 -22.00 -21.07
CA TYR A 28 -18.74 -22.35 -20.93
C TYR A 28 -17.79 -21.25 -21.43
N ALA A 29 -18.29 -20.03 -21.60
CA ALA A 29 -17.37 -18.91 -21.84
C ALA A 29 -16.34 -18.89 -20.70
N PRO A 30 -15.05 -19.00 -20.99
CA PRO A 30 -14.04 -18.92 -19.96
C PRO A 30 -14.21 -17.58 -19.27
N ILE A 31 -14.39 -17.62 -17.96
CA ILE A 31 -14.34 -16.41 -17.15
C ILE A 31 -12.91 -15.90 -17.35
N GLU A 32 -12.76 -14.85 -18.14
CA GLU A 32 -11.52 -14.10 -18.14
C GLU A 32 -11.35 -13.50 -16.75
N VAL A 33 -10.77 -14.27 -15.86
CA VAL A 33 -10.25 -13.72 -14.62
C VAL A 33 -9.21 -12.69 -15.04
N PRO A 34 -9.41 -11.42 -14.75
CA PRO A 34 -8.38 -10.44 -15.05
C PRO A 34 -7.11 -10.96 -14.43
N ALA A 35 -6.16 -11.32 -15.29
CA ALA A 35 -4.86 -11.81 -14.88
C ALA A 35 -4.27 -10.77 -13.94
N VAL A 36 -3.94 -11.23 -12.73
CA VAL A 36 -3.28 -10.45 -11.70
C VAL A 36 -4.24 -9.56 -10.91
N VAL A 37 -5.03 -10.17 -10.03
CA VAL A 37 -5.23 -9.55 -8.73
C VAL A 37 -3.84 -9.52 -8.10
N ASN A 38 -3.17 -8.39 -8.16
CA ASN A 38 -1.94 -8.14 -7.43
C ASN A 38 -2.32 -8.23 -5.93
N LEU A 39 -2.23 -9.44 -5.37
CA LEU A 39 -2.42 -9.69 -3.94
C LEU A 39 -1.29 -9.07 -3.11
N TYR A 40 -0.28 -8.55 -3.80
CA TYR A 40 0.78 -7.80 -3.16
C TYR A 40 0.34 -6.34 -3.09
N PRO A 41 0.25 -5.76 -1.91
CA PRO A 41 0.11 -4.32 -1.80
C PRO A 41 1.23 -3.68 -2.65
N PRO A 42 0.94 -2.58 -3.36
CA PRO A 42 1.98 -1.87 -4.08
C PRO A 42 3.14 -1.62 -3.12
N PRO A 43 4.39 -1.70 -3.59
CA PRO A 43 5.53 -1.42 -2.73
C PRO A 43 5.28 -0.08 -2.07
N VAL A 44 5.37 -0.08 -0.75
CA VAL A 44 5.20 1.15 0.04
C VAL A 44 6.22 2.14 -0.50
N GLN A 45 5.74 3.10 -1.29
CA GLN A 45 6.60 4.16 -1.78
C GLN A 45 7.07 4.94 -0.56
N ASN A 46 8.39 4.98 -0.37
CA ASN A 46 8.96 5.82 0.66
C ASN A 46 8.62 7.28 0.33
N PRO A 47 7.78 7.95 1.12
CA PRO A 47 7.40 9.34 0.86
C PRO A 47 8.58 10.31 1.01
N TYR A 48 9.70 9.83 1.51
CA TYR A 48 10.92 10.61 1.74
C TYR A 48 12.13 9.90 1.13
N PRO A 49 12.22 9.83 -0.22
CA PRO A 49 13.30 9.12 -0.91
C PRO A 49 14.69 9.71 -0.60
N GLU A 50 14.75 10.99 -0.29
CA GLU A 50 15.97 11.70 0.10
C GLU A 50 16.58 11.19 1.41
N LEU A 51 15.75 10.59 2.27
CA LEU A 51 16.19 9.99 3.53
C LEU A 51 16.50 8.50 3.41
N SER A 52 16.37 7.95 2.19
CA SER A 52 16.59 6.52 1.94
C SER A 52 18.06 6.17 2.20
N GLY A 53 18.31 5.40 3.25
CA GLY A 53 19.66 4.99 3.64
C GLY A 53 20.42 5.98 4.54
N LYS A 54 19.92 7.21 4.73
CA LYS A 54 20.46 8.17 5.69
C LYS A 54 19.71 8.06 7.01
N ARG A 55 20.41 7.85 8.10
CA ARG A 55 19.85 7.94 9.45
C ARG A 55 20.32 9.21 10.13
N VAL A 56 19.39 9.91 10.75
CA VAL A 56 19.69 11.11 11.52
C VAL A 56 19.98 10.72 12.96
N HIS A 57 21.15 11.11 13.44
CA HIS A 57 21.56 10.85 14.83
C HIS A 57 20.94 11.88 15.76
N ILE A 58 19.86 11.48 16.46
CA ILE A 58 19.06 12.41 17.26
C ILE A 58 19.86 13.18 18.28
N ASN A 59 20.79 12.52 18.96
CA ASN A 59 21.58 13.15 20.04
C ASN A 59 22.54 14.23 19.54
N SER A 60 23.03 14.11 18.31
CA SER A 60 24.00 15.02 17.71
C SER A 60 23.44 15.89 16.58
N ALA A 61 22.22 15.61 16.10
CA ALA A 61 21.61 16.31 14.99
C ALA A 61 21.36 17.79 15.29
N THR A 62 21.55 18.62 14.27
CA THR A 62 21.16 20.04 14.29
C THR A 62 19.63 20.18 14.17
N GLU A 63 19.11 21.38 14.45
CA GLU A 63 17.69 21.64 14.25
C GLU A 63 17.27 21.47 12.77
N GLU A 64 18.14 21.82 11.85
CA GLU A 64 17.94 21.69 10.40
C GLU A 64 17.85 20.21 10.00
N GLU A 65 18.76 19.38 10.46
CA GLU A 65 18.75 17.93 10.20
C GLU A 65 17.51 17.24 10.79
N LEU A 66 17.07 17.68 11.96
CA LEU A 66 15.84 17.18 12.58
C LEU A 66 14.59 17.57 11.78
N GLN A 67 14.59 18.72 11.12
CA GLN A 67 13.49 19.17 10.27
C GLN A 67 13.38 18.37 8.95
N GLU A 68 14.44 17.70 8.52
CA GLU A 68 14.39 16.77 7.38
C GLU A 68 13.55 15.52 7.70
N LEU A 69 13.33 15.22 8.97
CA LEU A 69 12.57 14.06 9.38
C LEU A 69 11.06 14.22 9.13
N PRO A 70 10.35 13.13 8.79
CA PRO A 70 8.91 13.17 8.58
C PRO A 70 8.17 13.66 9.84
N ASN A 71 7.23 14.58 9.65
CA ASN A 71 6.42 15.18 10.72
C ASN A 71 7.21 15.99 11.77
N ILE A 72 8.46 16.31 11.53
CA ILE A 72 9.26 17.18 12.38
C ILE A 72 9.40 18.55 11.73
N GLY A 73 8.64 19.50 12.25
CA GLY A 73 8.78 20.91 11.88
C GLY A 73 9.75 21.66 12.78
N PRO A 74 9.94 22.97 12.54
CA PRO A 74 10.89 23.80 13.32
C PRO A 74 10.59 23.80 14.82
N LYS A 75 9.32 23.81 15.23
CA LYS A 75 8.93 23.76 16.64
C LYS A 75 9.37 22.45 17.28
N ARG A 76 9.05 21.31 16.67
CA ARG A 76 9.39 19.98 17.21
C ARG A 76 10.88 19.72 17.20
N ALA A 77 11.60 20.17 16.17
CA ALA A 77 13.06 20.10 16.13
C ALA A 77 13.68 20.85 17.33
N LYS A 78 13.19 22.05 17.61
CA LYS A 78 13.60 22.85 18.76
C LYS A 78 13.27 22.18 20.09
N ASP A 79 12.08 21.60 20.21
CA ASP A 79 11.66 20.89 21.42
C ASP A 79 12.53 19.65 21.69
N ILE A 80 12.91 18.91 20.65
CA ILE A 80 13.87 17.80 20.76
C ILE A 80 15.22 18.29 21.26
N ARG A 81 15.76 19.36 20.66
CA ARG A 81 17.05 19.93 21.09
C ARG A 81 17.00 20.44 22.52
N ASN A 82 15.92 21.11 22.92
CA ASN A 82 15.73 21.60 24.28
C ASN A 82 15.62 20.45 25.29
N TYR A 83 14.94 19.36 24.93
CA TYR A 83 14.86 18.17 25.76
C TYR A 83 16.24 17.57 26.01
N ILE A 84 17.02 17.35 24.96
CA ILE A 84 18.39 16.81 25.06
C ILE A 84 19.28 17.76 25.89
N LYS A 85 19.12 19.06 25.69
CA LYS A 85 19.89 20.06 26.44
C LYS A 85 19.56 20.07 27.92
N LYS A 86 18.31 19.79 28.30
CA LYS A 86 17.81 19.81 29.67
C LYS A 86 18.06 18.50 30.40
N TYR A 87 17.84 17.37 29.73
CA TYR A 87 17.85 16.04 30.36
C TYR A 87 19.06 15.18 29.96
N GLY A 88 19.82 15.61 28.95
CA GLY A 88 20.93 14.85 28.38
C GLY A 88 20.52 14.02 27.15
N GLU A 89 21.48 13.24 26.67
CA GLU A 89 21.28 12.37 25.51
C GLU A 89 20.18 11.34 25.77
N LEU A 90 19.39 11.07 24.72
CA LEU A 90 18.38 10.03 24.77
C LEU A 90 19.05 8.65 24.80
N ALA A 91 18.72 7.84 25.79
CA ALA A 91 19.18 6.46 25.87
C ALA A 91 18.34 5.51 25.03
N THR A 92 17.06 5.83 24.84
CA THR A 92 16.14 5.03 24.05
C THR A 92 15.30 5.91 23.14
N ILE A 93 14.92 5.36 21.98
CA ILE A 93 14.00 6.04 21.04
C ILE A 93 12.66 6.36 21.72
N ARG A 94 12.23 5.53 22.69
CA ARG A 94 10.97 5.73 23.41
C ARG A 94 10.93 6.99 24.26
N GLU A 95 12.07 7.46 24.72
CA GLU A 95 12.16 8.71 25.47
C GLU A 95 11.69 9.92 24.68
N MET A 96 11.71 9.83 23.35
CA MET A 96 11.15 10.86 22.48
C MET A 96 9.64 11.09 22.72
N LEU A 97 8.92 10.11 23.27
CA LEU A 97 7.51 10.25 23.64
C LEU A 97 7.27 11.25 24.78
N GLU A 98 8.30 11.56 25.56
CA GLU A 98 8.24 12.56 26.62
C GLU A 98 8.35 14.00 26.08
N ILE A 99 8.75 14.13 24.81
CA ILE A 99 8.86 15.42 24.14
C ILE A 99 7.48 15.85 23.65
N GLU A 100 7.07 17.07 23.99
CA GLU A 100 5.79 17.62 23.57
C GLU A 100 5.65 17.62 22.04
N GLY A 101 4.53 17.10 21.56
CA GLY A 101 4.23 17.02 20.12
C GLY A 101 4.76 15.78 19.42
N ILE A 102 5.45 14.87 20.12
CA ILE A 102 5.87 13.57 19.58
C ILE A 102 5.03 12.47 20.23
N GLY A 103 4.10 11.93 19.49
CA GLY A 103 3.28 10.79 19.90
C GLY A 103 3.76 9.48 19.26
N GLU A 104 3.13 8.37 19.68
CA GLU A 104 3.42 7.01 19.19
C GLU A 104 3.39 6.95 17.64
N SER A 105 2.37 7.53 17.02
CA SER A 105 2.22 7.56 15.55
C SER A 105 3.37 8.31 14.87
N THR A 106 3.87 9.39 15.46
CA THR A 106 5.02 10.13 14.93
C THR A 106 6.29 9.32 15.11
N LEU A 107 6.47 8.73 16.28
CA LEU A 107 7.63 7.90 16.59
C LEU A 107 7.76 6.70 15.65
N GLU A 108 6.67 6.01 15.37
CA GLU A 108 6.65 4.89 14.42
C GLU A 108 7.14 5.29 13.01
N LYS A 109 6.77 6.48 12.57
CA LYS A 109 7.22 7.02 11.28
C LYS A 109 8.68 7.44 11.29
N LEU A 110 9.20 7.83 12.45
CA LEU A 110 10.59 8.28 12.61
C LEU A 110 11.57 7.11 12.73
N LYS A 111 11.18 6.01 13.35
CA LYS A 111 12.04 4.84 13.61
C LYS A 111 12.97 4.43 12.47
N PRO A 112 12.52 4.33 11.21
CA PRO A 112 13.40 3.93 10.10
C PRO A 112 14.45 4.97 9.73
N TYR A 113 14.28 6.22 10.14
CA TYR A 113 15.12 7.36 9.71
C TYR A 113 16.02 7.91 10.82
N ILE A 114 15.89 7.42 12.04
CA ILE A 114 16.62 7.92 13.22
C ILE A 114 17.55 6.90 13.81
N SER A 115 18.61 7.39 14.45
CA SER A 115 19.55 6.65 15.28
C SER A 115 19.84 7.44 16.53
N LEU A 116 20.29 6.75 17.60
CA LEU A 116 20.68 7.40 18.87
C LEU A 116 22.17 7.64 18.97
N ASP A 117 22.95 7.01 18.10
CA ASP A 117 24.42 7.10 18.13
C ASP A 117 24.95 8.47 17.76
#